data_005ac22d9b655dda59fa844722ffe184
#
_entry.id   005ac22d9b655dda59fa844722ffe184
#
_cell.length_a   1.000
_cell.length_b   1.000
_cell.length_c   1.000
_cell.angle_alpha   90.00
_cell.angle_beta   90.00
_cell.angle_gamma   90.00
#
_symmetry.space_group_name_H-M   'P 1'
#
loop_
_entity.id
_entity.type
_entity.pdbx_description
1 polymer ?
#
loop_
_entity_poly.entity_id
_entity_poly.type
_entity_poly.pdbx_seq_one_letter_code
_entity_poly.pdbx_strand_id
1 'polypeptide(L)'
;MKTFLFAAGASIPFFENPTLTTKYLTEKVKDPNEWQRVITKYKKKKGESVVIASPQFVVEVINMILSYVPDANFEQIAEVLDKISSYSMDPISSNGMMNLVQRVLMELKGCPHNSLGIGMQEIPFLFREIIAEAILELERNHKSKDYEQLLKKQNAFIAHAAKDGEASIISTNYDNCVPDSLHGLGFDTCFRPVNSRYLMQIDIHSFMNAPRVVYYPHGHLRFHFTDNDNVTYWHDSIMANNERWDGLASSAIGSTLTVTPGRFAYNFNTFITTGQTKDDSFNHLPYAIYYQRMACDIANSDTVYIIGYSFSDDHFNRLMKPFLKLKDTNKVVIVDYYPDALGMVDEYMDQNNIISKICQVFGTEWSVIYDSARQNKLPFNQSEVQKLNKEGFGEIFKNVYFYKKGYYDFLNEFTKFI
;
A
#
# COMPACT_ATOMS: atom_id res chain seq x y z
N MET A 1 -11.86 -9.10 -19.85
CA MET A 1 -11.77 -8.62 -18.46
C MET A 1 -10.82 -7.44 -18.37
N LYS A 2 -11.02 -6.49 -17.44
CA LYS A 2 -10.12 -5.36 -17.17
C LYS A 2 -9.68 -5.37 -15.71
N THR A 3 -8.41 -5.08 -15.47
CA THR A 3 -7.89 -4.93 -14.09
C THR A 3 -7.34 -3.53 -13.90
N PHE A 4 -7.72 -2.89 -12.79
CA PHE A 4 -7.25 -1.57 -12.40
C PHE A 4 -6.45 -1.70 -11.11
N LEU A 5 -5.22 -1.19 -11.10
CA LEU A 5 -4.39 -1.06 -9.91
C LEU A 5 -4.28 0.43 -9.57
N PHE A 6 -4.87 0.83 -8.45
CA PHE A 6 -4.73 2.16 -7.86
C PHE A 6 -3.73 2.13 -6.71
N ALA A 7 -2.71 2.96 -6.80
CA ALA A 7 -1.69 3.09 -5.76
C ALA A 7 -1.53 4.55 -5.31
N ALA A 8 -0.58 4.84 -4.44
CA ALA A 8 -0.47 6.11 -3.73
C ALA A 8 -0.54 7.36 -4.62
N GLY A 9 0.06 7.31 -5.82
CA GLY A 9 -0.01 8.41 -6.79
C GLY A 9 -1.41 8.72 -7.31
N ALA A 10 -2.32 7.74 -7.27
CA ALA A 10 -3.71 7.96 -7.67
C ALA A 10 -4.50 8.85 -6.69
N SER A 11 -4.13 8.87 -5.41
CA SER A 11 -4.79 9.68 -4.39
C SER A 11 -4.30 11.13 -4.35
N ILE A 12 -3.12 11.42 -4.93
CA ILE A 12 -2.51 12.75 -4.88
C ILE A 12 -3.46 13.87 -5.31
N PRO A 13 -4.21 13.78 -6.43
CA PRO A 13 -5.06 14.87 -6.88
C PRO A 13 -6.27 15.17 -5.98
N PHE A 14 -6.64 14.21 -5.12
CA PHE A 14 -7.83 14.35 -4.27
C PHE A 14 -7.58 15.16 -3.00
N PHE A 15 -6.32 15.38 -2.63
CA PHE A 15 -5.95 16.08 -1.40
C PHE A 15 -4.97 17.22 -1.69
N GLU A 16 -5.15 18.34 -0.97
CA GLU A 16 -4.26 19.50 -1.10
C GLU A 16 -3.93 20.11 0.27
N ASN A 17 -2.67 20.57 0.40
CA ASN A 17 -2.17 21.31 1.56
C ASN A 17 -2.40 20.62 2.95
N PRO A 18 -1.86 19.46 3.24
CA PRO A 18 -0.88 18.69 2.47
C PRO A 18 -1.51 17.66 1.51
N THR A 19 -0.72 17.18 0.57
CA THR A 19 -1.07 16.10 -0.34
C THR A 19 -0.80 14.74 0.30
N LEU A 20 -1.68 13.76 0.09
CA LEU A 20 -1.45 12.39 0.57
C LEU A 20 -0.33 11.73 -0.23
N THR A 21 0.85 11.67 0.36
CA THR A 21 2.03 11.03 -0.20
C THR A 21 2.70 10.14 0.83
N THR A 22 3.48 9.17 0.36
CA THR A 22 4.34 8.35 1.23
C THR A 22 5.27 9.22 2.09
N LYS A 23 5.80 10.32 1.53
CA LYS A 23 6.63 11.28 2.25
C LYS A 23 5.87 11.95 3.39
N TYR A 24 4.65 12.40 3.15
CA TYR A 24 3.80 13.01 4.19
C TYR A 24 3.59 12.05 5.37
N LEU A 25 3.24 10.80 5.10
CA LEU A 25 3.03 9.79 6.13
C LEU A 25 4.34 9.47 6.88
N THR A 26 5.47 9.45 6.17
CA THR A 26 6.78 9.26 6.79
C THR A 26 7.14 10.41 7.74
N GLU A 27 6.87 11.66 7.38
CA GLU A 27 7.08 12.80 8.28
C GLU A 27 6.18 12.75 9.52
N LYS A 28 4.93 12.28 9.39
CA LYS A 28 4.03 12.09 10.53
C LYS A 28 4.59 11.13 11.59
N VAL A 29 5.15 10.00 11.17
CA VAL A 29 5.71 9.02 12.12
C VAL A 29 7.06 9.45 12.71
N LYS A 30 7.71 10.46 12.17
CA LYS A 30 8.93 11.09 12.70
C LYS A 30 8.63 12.18 13.74
N ASP A 31 7.38 12.64 13.84
CA ASP A 31 7.00 13.72 14.76
C ASP A 31 6.73 13.18 16.16
N PRO A 32 7.52 13.56 17.20
CA PRO A 32 7.31 13.12 18.56
C PRO A 32 5.95 13.59 19.14
N ASN A 33 5.36 14.66 18.62
CA ASN A 33 4.05 15.14 19.07
C ASN A 33 2.94 14.18 18.64
N GLU A 34 3.04 13.58 17.46
CA GLU A 34 2.08 12.57 17.03
C GLU A 34 2.16 11.32 17.92
N TRP A 35 3.35 10.89 18.28
CA TRP A 35 3.55 9.81 19.25
C TRP A 35 2.99 10.16 20.63
N GLN A 36 3.28 11.36 21.14
CA GLN A 36 2.74 11.80 22.41
C GLN A 36 1.21 11.80 22.41
N ARG A 37 0.60 12.24 21.33
CA ARG A 37 -0.85 12.29 21.15
C ARG A 37 -1.48 10.88 21.18
N VAL A 38 -0.96 9.95 20.37
CA VAL A 38 -1.53 8.58 20.29
C VAL A 38 -1.24 7.79 21.58
N ILE A 39 -0.07 7.91 22.18
CA ILE A 39 0.27 7.24 23.45
C ILE A 39 -0.64 7.74 24.58
N THR A 40 -0.86 9.05 24.68
CA THR A 40 -1.75 9.63 25.69
C THR A 40 -3.18 9.11 25.52
N LYS A 41 -3.68 9.10 24.30
CA LYS A 41 -5.01 8.57 23.97
C LYS A 41 -5.12 7.09 24.31
N TYR A 42 -4.11 6.32 23.98
CA TYR A 42 -4.04 4.90 24.28
C TYR A 42 -4.06 4.61 25.78
N LYS A 43 -3.21 5.29 26.56
CA LYS A 43 -3.17 5.16 28.03
C LYS A 43 -4.49 5.55 28.69
N LYS A 44 -5.13 6.64 28.25
CA LYS A 44 -6.45 7.04 28.73
C LYS A 44 -7.49 5.94 28.54
N LYS A 45 -7.38 5.15 27.48
CA LYS A 45 -8.32 4.07 27.17
C LYS A 45 -8.01 2.77 27.91
N LYS A 46 -6.73 2.37 27.94
CA LYS A 46 -6.30 1.07 28.49
C LYS A 46 -5.87 1.12 29.96
N GLY A 47 -5.63 2.30 30.49
CA GLY A 47 -5.16 2.55 31.86
C GLY A 47 -3.75 3.13 31.89
N GLU A 48 -3.51 4.00 32.84
CA GLU A 48 -2.21 4.68 33.01
C GLU A 48 -1.05 3.72 33.39
N SER A 49 -1.38 2.53 33.87
CA SER A 49 -0.39 1.50 34.22
C SER A 49 0.27 0.81 33.02
N VAL A 50 -0.23 1.05 31.80
CA VAL A 50 0.35 0.46 30.58
C VAL A 50 1.73 1.07 30.35
N VAL A 51 2.75 0.20 30.26
CA VAL A 51 4.13 0.60 29.99
C VAL A 51 4.32 0.71 28.48
N ILE A 52 4.63 1.91 28.01
CA ILE A 52 4.93 2.19 26.59
C ILE A 52 6.20 3.02 26.53
N ALA A 53 7.03 2.78 25.52
CA ALA A 53 8.22 3.58 25.25
C ALA A 53 7.87 5.07 25.11
N SER A 54 8.75 5.96 25.56
CA SER A 54 8.51 7.40 25.41
C SER A 54 8.50 7.83 23.94
N PRO A 55 7.75 8.88 23.58
CA PRO A 55 7.75 9.42 22.22
C PRO A 55 9.14 9.71 21.67
N GLN A 56 9.99 10.32 22.50
CA GLN A 56 11.37 10.66 22.14
C GLN A 56 12.19 9.41 21.83
N PHE A 57 12.06 8.37 22.66
CA PHE A 57 12.75 7.11 22.42
C PHE A 57 12.32 6.45 21.11
N VAL A 58 11.02 6.41 20.82
CA VAL A 58 10.53 5.84 19.54
C VAL A 58 11.08 6.61 18.34
N VAL A 59 11.09 7.95 18.42
CA VAL A 59 11.65 8.79 17.35
C VAL A 59 13.16 8.59 17.21
N GLU A 60 13.90 8.38 18.30
CA GLU A 60 15.32 8.02 18.26
C GLU A 60 15.53 6.68 17.52
N VAL A 61 14.70 5.68 17.80
CA VAL A 61 14.72 4.39 17.06
C VAL A 61 14.46 4.60 15.58
N ILE A 62 13.46 5.41 15.22
CA ILE A 62 13.15 5.74 13.82
C ILE A 62 14.32 6.47 13.14
N ASN A 63 14.93 7.46 13.81
CA ASN A 63 16.08 8.18 13.28
C ASN A 63 17.30 7.26 13.09
N MET A 64 17.46 6.28 13.97
CA MET A 64 18.51 5.27 13.82
C MET A 64 18.24 4.38 12.60
N ILE A 65 17.00 3.93 12.39
CA ILE A 65 16.63 3.21 11.16
C ILE A 65 17.01 4.04 9.94
N LEU A 66 16.64 5.32 9.92
CA LEU A 66 16.94 6.25 8.83
C LEU A 66 18.45 6.53 8.66
N SER A 67 19.27 6.40 9.71
CA SER A 67 20.72 6.52 9.58
C SER A 67 21.34 5.36 8.77
N TYR A 68 20.72 4.20 8.78
CA TYR A 68 21.12 3.03 8.00
C TYR A 68 20.46 2.96 6.62
N VAL A 69 19.21 3.45 6.52
CA VAL A 69 18.42 3.48 5.29
C VAL A 69 17.80 4.88 5.14
N PRO A 70 18.59 5.86 4.64
CA PRO A 70 18.19 7.29 4.63
C PRO A 70 16.87 7.57 3.91
N ASP A 71 16.56 6.80 2.86
CA ASP A 71 15.37 6.95 2.03
C ASP A 71 14.21 6.02 2.46
N ALA A 72 14.30 5.41 3.65
CA ALA A 72 13.24 4.52 4.12
C ALA A 72 11.93 5.28 4.28
N ASN A 73 10.88 4.74 3.67
CA ASN A 73 9.53 5.24 3.82
C ASN A 73 8.85 4.66 5.08
N PHE A 74 7.64 5.12 5.38
CA PHE A 74 6.89 4.67 6.56
C PHE A 74 6.64 3.15 6.56
N GLU A 75 6.47 2.48 5.41
CA GLU A 75 6.26 1.03 5.34
C GLU A 75 7.54 0.27 5.75
N GLN A 76 8.70 0.72 5.30
CA GLN A 76 9.99 0.14 5.66
C GLN A 76 10.33 0.38 7.14
N ILE A 77 9.98 1.56 7.66
CA ILE A 77 10.12 1.87 9.10
C ILE A 77 9.22 0.92 9.91
N ALA A 78 7.95 0.74 9.49
CA ALA A 78 7.02 -0.19 10.14
C ALA A 78 7.56 -1.62 10.17
N GLU A 79 8.14 -2.08 9.06
CA GLU A 79 8.75 -3.42 8.98
C GLU A 79 9.84 -3.63 10.03
N VAL A 80 10.71 -2.65 10.22
CA VAL A 80 11.77 -2.74 11.23
C VAL A 80 11.19 -2.70 12.64
N LEU A 81 10.19 -1.83 12.90
CA LEU A 81 9.52 -1.75 14.19
C LEU A 81 8.77 -3.04 14.54
N ASP A 82 8.08 -3.65 13.57
CA ASP A 82 7.42 -4.95 13.71
C ASP A 82 8.44 -6.03 14.13
N LYS A 83 9.59 -6.05 13.48
CA LYS A 83 10.68 -6.99 13.79
C LYS A 83 11.30 -6.74 15.16
N ILE A 84 11.53 -5.47 15.53
CA ILE A 84 12.02 -5.10 16.88
C ILE A 84 11.03 -5.58 17.93
N SER A 85 9.74 -5.33 17.73
CA SER A 85 8.69 -5.74 18.65
C SER A 85 8.60 -7.26 18.78
N SER A 86 8.57 -7.98 17.67
CA SER A 86 8.54 -9.45 17.66
C SER A 86 9.78 -10.05 18.30
N TYR A 87 10.95 -9.47 18.03
CA TYR A 87 12.22 -9.94 18.60
C TYR A 87 12.31 -9.75 20.11
N SER A 88 11.74 -8.67 20.63
CA SER A 88 11.72 -8.42 22.07
C SER A 88 10.95 -9.48 22.86
N MET A 89 10.10 -10.26 22.17
CA MET A 89 9.23 -11.29 22.75
C MET A 89 9.78 -12.70 22.59
N ASP A 90 10.57 -12.97 21.56
CA ASP A 90 11.17 -14.29 21.31
C ASP A 90 12.64 -14.18 20.86
N PRO A 91 13.58 -14.17 21.79
CA PRO A 91 15.02 -14.05 21.48
C PRO A 91 15.62 -15.26 20.74
N ILE A 92 14.89 -16.36 20.59
CA ILE A 92 15.45 -17.63 20.08
C ILE A 92 15.22 -17.82 18.59
N SER A 93 14.22 -17.14 17.98
CA SER A 93 13.75 -17.47 16.62
C SER A 93 14.42 -16.74 15.45
N SER A 94 15.33 -15.78 15.66
CA SER A 94 15.77 -14.84 14.63
C SER A 94 17.25 -14.89 14.24
N ASN A 95 17.68 -15.93 13.54
CA ASN A 95 19.10 -16.09 13.16
C ASN A 95 19.62 -15.17 12.03
N GLY A 96 18.80 -14.43 11.31
CA GLY A 96 19.25 -13.68 10.12
C GLY A 96 19.22 -12.15 10.23
N MET A 97 18.27 -11.56 10.94
CA MET A 97 18.11 -10.11 11.06
C MET A 97 18.66 -9.54 12.37
N MET A 98 19.24 -10.39 13.22
CA MET A 98 19.86 -10.04 14.51
C MET A 98 20.85 -8.88 14.41
N ASN A 99 21.58 -8.75 13.29
CA ASN A 99 22.65 -7.78 13.19
C ASN A 99 22.14 -6.32 13.18
N LEU A 100 21.04 -6.02 12.50
CA LEU A 100 20.50 -4.66 12.45
C LEU A 100 19.76 -4.32 13.73
N VAL A 101 18.85 -5.17 14.16
CA VAL A 101 18.06 -4.96 15.40
C VAL A 101 18.96 -4.92 16.62
N GLN A 102 19.95 -5.83 16.74
CA GLN A 102 20.92 -5.82 17.83
C GLN A 102 21.83 -4.60 17.79
N ARG A 103 22.27 -4.16 16.61
CA ARG A 103 23.05 -2.93 16.48
C ARG A 103 22.25 -1.72 16.92
N VAL A 104 21.01 -1.60 16.45
CA VAL A 104 20.07 -0.55 16.88
C VAL A 104 19.89 -0.58 18.40
N LEU A 105 19.65 -1.75 18.98
CA LEU A 105 19.46 -1.91 20.42
C LEU A 105 20.74 -1.71 21.24
N MET A 106 21.91 -2.11 20.74
CA MET A 106 23.21 -1.93 21.41
C MET A 106 23.73 -0.49 21.35
N GLU A 107 23.40 0.25 20.30
CA GLU A 107 23.78 1.65 20.14
C GLU A 107 22.89 2.59 20.96
N LEU A 108 21.69 2.16 21.34
CA LEU A 108 20.82 2.89 22.28
C LEU A 108 21.39 2.82 23.69
N LYS A 109 22.43 3.62 23.93
CA LYS A 109 23.13 3.72 25.23
C LYS A 109 22.15 4.06 26.31
N GLY A 110 21.98 3.15 27.28
CA GLY A 110 21.28 3.40 28.52
C GLY A 110 19.87 2.83 28.64
N CYS A 111 19.38 2.05 27.68
CA CYS A 111 18.13 1.33 27.88
C CYS A 111 18.36 0.04 28.68
N PRO A 112 17.70 -0.15 29.82
CA PRO A 112 17.78 -1.40 30.57
C PRO A 112 17.17 -2.52 29.67
N HIS A 113 17.94 -3.56 29.37
CA HIS A 113 17.55 -4.67 28.49
C HIS A 113 16.19 -5.29 28.84
N ASN A 114 15.75 -5.25 30.08
CA ASN A 114 14.50 -5.83 30.54
C ASN A 114 13.26 -4.93 30.37
N SER A 115 13.41 -3.64 30.08
CA SER A 115 12.27 -2.71 29.86
C SER A 115 11.98 -2.44 28.38
N LEU A 116 12.93 -2.70 27.48
CA LEU A 116 12.75 -2.53 26.03
C LEU A 116 11.64 -3.43 25.47
N GLY A 117 11.64 -4.71 25.86
CA GLY A 117 10.66 -5.66 25.36
C GLY A 117 9.21 -5.25 25.63
N ILE A 118 8.93 -4.86 26.87
CA ILE A 118 7.56 -4.52 27.29
C ILE A 118 7.12 -3.18 26.69
N GLY A 119 7.99 -2.19 26.61
CA GLY A 119 7.64 -0.85 26.10
C GLY A 119 7.45 -0.77 24.59
N MET A 120 8.02 -1.70 23.82
CA MET A 120 7.97 -1.70 22.36
C MET A 120 6.81 -2.52 21.77
N GLN A 121 6.11 -3.32 22.56
CA GLN A 121 5.06 -4.21 22.09
C GLN A 121 3.92 -3.49 21.38
N GLU A 122 3.54 -2.34 21.88
CA GLU A 122 2.41 -1.56 21.36
C GLU A 122 2.83 -0.60 20.24
N ILE A 123 4.13 -0.43 20.01
CA ILE A 123 4.64 0.55 19.05
C ILE A 123 4.17 0.28 17.62
N PRO A 124 4.19 -0.96 17.08
CA PRO A 124 3.68 -1.24 15.75
C PRO A 124 2.21 -0.86 15.56
N PHE A 125 1.39 -1.08 16.60
CA PHE A 125 -0.01 -0.67 16.59
C PHE A 125 -0.14 0.86 16.58
N LEU A 126 0.52 1.53 17.52
CA LEU A 126 0.48 2.99 17.64
C LEU A 126 1.04 3.70 16.40
N PHE A 127 2.04 3.11 15.75
CA PHE A 127 2.55 3.57 14.46
C PHE A 127 1.45 3.62 13.40
N ARG A 128 0.70 2.53 13.27
CA ARG A 128 -0.39 2.44 12.30
C ARG A 128 -1.56 3.36 12.65
N GLU A 129 -1.79 3.62 13.93
CA GLU A 129 -2.75 4.62 14.37
C GLU A 129 -2.35 6.04 13.96
N ILE A 130 -1.06 6.40 14.02
CA ILE A 130 -0.58 7.69 13.49
C ILE A 130 -0.90 7.80 12.00
N ILE A 131 -0.60 6.76 11.22
CA ILE A 131 -0.89 6.73 9.78
C ILE A 131 -2.40 6.88 9.52
N ALA A 132 -3.22 6.10 10.22
CA ALA A 132 -4.67 6.15 10.06
C ALA A 132 -5.26 7.53 10.39
N GLU A 133 -4.83 8.12 11.51
CA GLU A 133 -5.28 9.45 11.91
C GLU A 133 -4.82 10.53 10.93
N ALA A 134 -3.60 10.41 10.37
CA ALA A 134 -3.10 11.33 9.35
C ALA A 134 -3.96 11.27 8.07
N ILE A 135 -4.35 10.09 7.61
CA ILE A 135 -5.22 9.94 6.44
C ILE A 135 -6.64 10.48 6.74
N LEU A 136 -7.19 10.16 7.91
CA LEU A 136 -8.50 10.67 8.33
C LEU A 136 -8.52 12.20 8.44
N GLU A 137 -7.42 12.81 8.87
CA GLU A 137 -7.25 14.25 8.90
C GLU A 137 -7.34 14.85 7.48
N LEU A 138 -6.63 14.24 6.53
CA LEU A 138 -6.70 14.64 5.12
C LEU A 138 -8.11 14.53 4.56
N GLU A 139 -8.78 13.42 4.79
CA GLU A 139 -10.14 13.19 4.29
C GLU A 139 -11.18 14.17 4.87
N ARG A 140 -10.96 14.68 6.09
CA ARG A 140 -11.87 15.63 6.72
C ARG A 140 -11.60 17.07 6.33
N ASN A 141 -10.33 17.45 6.27
CA ASN A 141 -9.93 18.84 6.29
C ASN A 141 -9.15 19.29 5.06
N HIS A 142 -8.67 18.34 4.23
CA HIS A 142 -7.75 18.65 3.14
C HIS A 142 -8.17 18.11 1.77
N LYS A 143 -9.47 17.87 1.59
CA LYS A 143 -10.01 17.53 0.27
C LYS A 143 -9.76 18.68 -0.70
N SER A 144 -9.32 18.35 -1.92
CA SER A 144 -9.13 19.35 -2.97
C SER A 144 -10.45 20.02 -3.34
N LYS A 145 -10.38 21.19 -3.91
CA LYS A 145 -11.58 21.93 -4.40
C LYS A 145 -12.39 21.10 -5.39
N ASP A 146 -11.68 20.29 -6.17
CA ASP A 146 -12.26 19.49 -7.25
C ASP A 146 -12.60 18.06 -6.80
N TYR A 147 -12.53 17.73 -5.51
CA TYR A 147 -12.67 16.39 -4.97
C TYR A 147 -13.88 15.65 -5.56
N GLU A 148 -15.08 16.23 -5.44
CA GLU A 148 -16.31 15.61 -5.95
C GLU A 148 -16.32 15.47 -7.49
N GLN A 149 -15.70 16.42 -8.18
CA GLN A 149 -15.58 16.37 -9.64
C GLN A 149 -14.59 15.28 -10.05
N LEU A 150 -13.49 15.11 -9.33
CA LEU A 150 -12.51 14.06 -9.56
C LEU A 150 -13.10 12.68 -9.31
N LEU A 151 -13.90 12.49 -8.26
CA LEU A 151 -14.63 11.24 -8.03
C LEU A 151 -15.52 10.89 -9.22
N LYS A 152 -16.28 11.87 -9.75
CA LYS A 152 -17.14 11.68 -10.94
C LYS A 152 -16.31 11.33 -12.18
N LYS A 153 -15.15 11.97 -12.39
CA LYS A 153 -14.26 11.67 -13.52
C LYS A 153 -13.63 10.29 -13.37
N GLN A 154 -13.21 9.90 -12.17
CA GLN A 154 -12.71 8.55 -11.89
C GLN A 154 -13.79 7.49 -12.14
N ASN A 155 -15.04 7.75 -11.68
CA ASN A 155 -16.19 6.91 -11.98
C ASN A 155 -16.39 6.76 -13.50
N ALA A 156 -16.41 7.87 -14.23
CA ALA A 156 -16.58 7.89 -15.69
C ALA A 156 -15.45 7.14 -16.42
N PHE A 157 -14.20 7.29 -15.96
CA PHE A 157 -13.07 6.55 -16.50
C PHE A 157 -13.25 5.04 -16.31
N ILE A 158 -13.54 4.61 -15.08
CA ILE A 158 -13.75 3.18 -14.77
C ILE A 158 -14.93 2.64 -15.56
N ALA A 159 -16.06 3.37 -15.61
CA ALA A 159 -17.24 2.98 -16.37
C ALA A 159 -16.93 2.81 -17.85
N HIS A 160 -16.17 3.74 -18.44
CA HIS A 160 -15.79 3.70 -19.84
C HIS A 160 -14.87 2.52 -20.14
N ALA A 161 -13.82 2.33 -19.34
CA ALA A 161 -12.84 1.27 -19.57
C ALA A 161 -13.41 -0.14 -19.28
N ALA A 162 -14.36 -0.28 -18.34
CA ALA A 162 -14.98 -1.53 -17.94
C ALA A 162 -16.37 -1.77 -18.56
N LYS A 163 -16.78 -0.98 -19.58
CA LYS A 163 -18.14 -1.04 -20.16
C LYS A 163 -18.56 -2.42 -20.65
N ASP A 164 -17.62 -3.20 -21.17
CA ASP A 164 -17.90 -4.42 -21.92
C ASP A 164 -17.74 -5.71 -21.08
N GLY A 165 -17.81 -5.63 -19.73
CA GLY A 165 -17.81 -6.88 -18.98
C GLY A 165 -17.20 -6.87 -17.60
N GLU A 166 -16.47 -7.94 -17.30
CA GLU A 166 -15.83 -8.19 -16.01
C GLU A 166 -14.68 -7.21 -15.76
N ALA A 167 -14.60 -6.77 -14.52
CA ALA A 167 -13.52 -5.87 -14.09
C ALA A 167 -13.16 -6.09 -12.62
N SER A 168 -11.87 -5.95 -12.31
CA SER A 168 -11.36 -5.96 -10.95
C SER A 168 -10.64 -4.67 -10.63
N ILE A 169 -10.87 -4.15 -9.44
CA ILE A 169 -10.18 -2.99 -8.89
C ILE A 169 -9.35 -3.44 -7.71
N ILE A 170 -8.07 -3.21 -7.80
CA ILE A 170 -7.07 -3.46 -6.76
C ILE A 170 -6.64 -2.10 -6.24
N SER A 171 -6.88 -1.79 -4.98
CA SER A 171 -6.38 -0.58 -4.36
C SER A 171 -5.37 -0.90 -3.29
N THR A 172 -4.17 -0.33 -3.41
CA THR A 172 -3.16 -0.36 -2.35
C THR A 172 -3.25 0.86 -1.44
N ASN A 173 -4.22 1.76 -1.71
CA ASN A 173 -4.45 2.96 -0.93
C ASN A 173 -5.36 2.67 0.26
N TYR A 174 -5.13 3.40 1.33
CA TYR A 174 -5.89 3.27 2.58
C TYR A 174 -7.09 4.23 2.67
N ASP A 175 -7.14 5.23 1.77
CA ASP A 175 -8.16 6.28 1.69
C ASP A 175 -9.45 5.82 0.97
N ASN A 176 -10.47 6.69 0.98
CA ASN A 176 -11.77 6.41 0.38
C ASN A 176 -11.91 6.87 -1.08
N CYS A 177 -10.88 7.40 -1.74
CA CYS A 177 -11.01 7.92 -3.11
C CYS A 177 -11.51 6.86 -4.09
N VAL A 178 -11.04 5.60 -3.96
CA VAL A 178 -11.51 4.50 -4.80
C VAL A 178 -12.92 4.06 -4.41
N PRO A 179 -13.22 3.66 -3.15
CA PRO A 179 -14.58 3.26 -2.78
C PRO A 179 -15.65 4.30 -3.12
N ASP A 180 -15.39 5.58 -2.84
CA ASP A 180 -16.35 6.65 -3.06
C ASP A 180 -16.63 6.90 -4.55
N SER A 181 -15.67 6.60 -5.43
CA SER A 181 -15.84 6.75 -6.88
C SER A 181 -16.61 5.61 -7.55
N LEU A 182 -16.83 4.47 -6.86
CA LEU A 182 -17.43 3.28 -7.47
C LEU A 182 -18.96 3.26 -7.44
N HIS A 183 -19.59 4.31 -6.93
CA HIS A 183 -21.04 4.36 -6.80
C HIS A 183 -21.73 4.12 -8.15
N GLY A 184 -22.70 3.19 -8.17
CA GLY A 184 -23.48 2.86 -9.36
C GLY A 184 -22.78 2.00 -10.42
N LEU A 185 -21.50 1.62 -10.22
CA LEU A 185 -20.75 0.79 -11.19
C LEU A 185 -20.88 -0.72 -10.96
N GLY A 186 -21.55 -1.15 -9.88
CA GLY A 186 -21.77 -2.57 -9.58
C GLY A 186 -20.54 -3.31 -9.08
N PHE A 187 -19.50 -2.61 -8.61
CA PHE A 187 -18.39 -3.25 -7.91
C PHE A 187 -18.78 -3.63 -6.49
N ASP A 188 -18.35 -4.81 -6.07
CA ASP A 188 -18.64 -5.37 -4.76
C ASP A 188 -17.34 -5.74 -4.02
N THR A 189 -17.27 -5.44 -2.73
CA THR A 189 -16.20 -5.92 -1.85
C THR A 189 -16.42 -7.36 -1.41
N CYS A 190 -17.63 -7.87 -1.64
CA CYS A 190 -18.10 -9.19 -1.21
C CYS A 190 -18.08 -9.42 0.30
N PHE A 191 -18.04 -8.37 1.10
CA PHE A 191 -18.30 -8.47 2.52
C PHE A 191 -19.80 -8.57 2.76
N ARG A 192 -20.21 -9.52 3.63
CA ARG A 192 -21.62 -9.80 3.96
C ARG A 192 -21.85 -9.73 5.46
N PRO A 193 -23.02 -9.26 5.92
CA PRO A 193 -23.32 -9.16 7.34
C PRO A 193 -23.16 -10.51 8.06
N VAL A 194 -22.46 -10.47 9.20
CA VAL A 194 -22.36 -11.59 10.13
C VAL A 194 -23.10 -11.16 11.39
N ASN A 195 -23.96 -11.95 11.94
CA ASN A 195 -24.65 -11.86 13.25
C ASN A 195 -24.74 -10.47 13.97
N SER A 196 -24.03 -9.44 13.53
CA SER A 196 -24.08 -8.06 14.01
C SER A 196 -24.39 -7.10 12.87
N ARG A 197 -25.12 -6.02 13.16
CA ARG A 197 -25.52 -5.00 12.16
C ARG A 197 -24.36 -4.19 11.59
N TYR A 198 -23.16 -4.31 12.16
CA TYR A 198 -22.05 -3.40 11.88
C TYR A 198 -20.81 -4.08 11.30
N LEU A 199 -20.68 -5.39 11.48
CA LEU A 199 -19.51 -6.13 10.99
C LEU A 199 -19.89 -7.02 9.81
N MET A 200 -19.14 -6.91 8.75
CA MET A 200 -19.31 -7.72 7.54
C MET A 200 -18.03 -8.53 7.29
N GLN A 201 -18.21 -9.84 7.09
CA GLN A 201 -17.12 -10.75 6.76
C GLN A 201 -17.10 -11.04 5.27
N ILE A 202 -15.93 -11.33 4.71
CA ILE A 202 -15.82 -11.66 3.30
C ILE A 202 -16.49 -13.01 2.99
N ASP A 203 -17.39 -12.98 2.02
CA ASP A 203 -17.95 -14.19 1.39
C ASP A 203 -16.99 -14.64 0.28
N ILE A 204 -16.20 -15.66 0.59
CA ILE A 204 -15.14 -16.16 -0.31
C ILE A 204 -15.72 -16.60 -1.65
N HIS A 205 -16.86 -17.31 -1.64
CA HIS A 205 -17.47 -17.80 -2.87
C HIS A 205 -17.92 -16.65 -3.77
N SER A 206 -18.66 -15.70 -3.19
CA SER A 206 -19.08 -14.50 -3.93
C SER A 206 -17.86 -13.71 -4.43
N PHE A 207 -16.84 -13.54 -3.60
CA PHE A 207 -15.63 -12.80 -3.96
C PHE A 207 -14.89 -13.44 -5.14
N MET A 208 -14.68 -14.76 -5.11
CA MET A 208 -13.95 -15.45 -6.18
C MET A 208 -14.70 -15.50 -7.51
N ASN A 209 -16.03 -15.34 -7.50
CA ASN A 209 -16.88 -15.44 -8.69
C ASN A 209 -17.53 -14.12 -9.12
N ALA A 210 -17.34 -13.03 -8.38
CA ALA A 210 -17.91 -11.73 -8.72
C ALA A 210 -17.35 -11.21 -10.05
N PRO A 211 -18.22 -10.78 -10.98
CA PRO A 211 -17.78 -10.23 -12.28
C PRO A 211 -17.16 -8.84 -12.13
N ARG A 212 -17.54 -8.10 -11.08
CA ARG A 212 -16.97 -6.80 -10.73
C ARG A 212 -16.64 -6.78 -9.25
N VAL A 213 -15.37 -6.68 -8.92
CA VAL A 213 -14.88 -6.77 -7.56
C VAL A 213 -13.89 -5.66 -7.24
N VAL A 214 -13.92 -5.16 -6.00
CA VAL A 214 -12.91 -4.24 -5.48
C VAL A 214 -12.32 -4.82 -4.20
N TYR A 215 -11.00 -4.76 -4.07
CA TYR A 215 -10.29 -5.30 -2.91
C TYR A 215 -8.99 -4.56 -2.59
N TYR A 216 -8.51 -4.73 -1.36
CA TYR A 216 -7.50 -3.90 -0.72
C TYR A 216 -6.36 -4.76 -0.14
N PRO A 217 -5.40 -5.22 -0.95
CA PRO A 217 -4.35 -6.14 -0.49
C PRO A 217 -3.38 -5.55 0.53
N HIS A 218 -3.29 -4.22 0.63
CA HIS A 218 -2.49 -3.53 1.66
C HIS A 218 -3.32 -3.14 2.89
N GLY A 219 -4.59 -3.54 2.94
CA GLY A 219 -5.52 -3.11 3.97
C GLY A 219 -6.29 -1.85 3.60
N HIS A 220 -7.17 -1.42 4.51
CA HIS A 220 -8.00 -0.24 4.33
C HIS A 220 -8.49 0.28 5.69
N LEU A 221 -8.78 1.59 5.81
CA LEU A 221 -9.28 2.19 7.05
C LEU A 221 -10.66 1.67 7.51
N ARG A 222 -11.40 0.99 6.63
CA ARG A 222 -12.68 0.33 6.94
C ARG A 222 -12.52 -1.09 7.48
N PHE A 223 -11.28 -1.60 7.58
CA PHE A 223 -11.02 -2.92 8.14
C PHE A 223 -10.99 -2.90 9.66
N HIS A 224 -11.58 -3.91 10.26
CA HIS A 224 -11.60 -4.19 11.68
C HIS A 224 -11.17 -5.61 11.95
N PHE A 225 -10.52 -5.80 13.07
CA PHE A 225 -10.10 -7.12 13.55
C PHE A 225 -10.79 -7.42 14.86
N THR A 226 -11.21 -8.68 15.05
CA THR A 226 -11.63 -9.20 16.34
C THR A 226 -10.64 -10.26 16.79
N ASP A 227 -10.32 -10.29 18.09
CA ASP A 227 -9.30 -11.19 18.66
C ASP A 227 -9.60 -12.69 18.51
N ASN A 228 -10.87 -13.03 18.33
CA ASN A 228 -11.29 -14.41 18.49
C ASN A 228 -11.13 -15.24 17.22
N ASP A 229 -11.05 -14.63 16.03
CA ASP A 229 -11.28 -15.38 14.79
C ASP A 229 -10.14 -15.26 13.77
N ASN A 230 -9.12 -14.41 13.99
CA ASN A 230 -8.11 -14.05 12.97
C ASN A 230 -8.74 -13.62 11.64
N VAL A 231 -9.92 -12.99 11.69
CA VAL A 231 -10.68 -12.58 10.53
C VAL A 231 -10.80 -11.07 10.51
N THR A 232 -10.59 -10.49 9.34
CA THR A 232 -10.83 -9.08 9.08
C THR A 232 -12.28 -8.86 8.73
N TYR A 233 -12.88 -7.87 9.35
CA TYR A 233 -14.23 -7.41 9.08
C TYR A 233 -14.19 -6.07 8.35
N TRP A 234 -15.17 -5.83 7.51
CA TRP A 234 -15.40 -4.56 6.82
C TRP A 234 -16.51 -3.77 7.51
N HIS A 235 -16.35 -2.46 7.57
CA HIS A 235 -17.37 -1.55 8.02
C HIS A 235 -17.71 -0.55 6.90
N ASP A 236 -19.00 -0.29 6.65
CA ASP A 236 -19.45 0.58 5.53
C ASP A 236 -19.02 2.04 5.66
N SER A 237 -18.74 2.49 6.86
CA SER A 237 -18.21 3.83 7.10
C SER A 237 -16.85 3.76 7.80
N ILE A 238 -16.02 4.77 7.58
CA ILE A 238 -14.85 4.94 8.45
C ILE A 238 -15.38 5.30 9.83
N MET A 239 -15.12 4.45 10.81
CA MET A 239 -15.49 4.71 12.18
C MET A 239 -14.81 5.98 12.68
N ALA A 240 -15.53 6.79 13.45
CA ALA A 240 -14.93 7.86 14.23
C ALA A 240 -13.82 7.27 15.12
N ASN A 241 -12.77 8.05 15.39
CA ASN A 241 -11.61 7.57 16.15
C ASN A 241 -12.01 6.86 17.45
N ASN A 242 -13.04 7.34 18.15
CA ASN A 242 -13.50 6.72 19.40
C ASN A 242 -14.14 5.37 19.18
N GLU A 243 -14.96 5.21 18.14
CA GLU A 243 -15.63 3.94 17.80
C GLU A 243 -14.63 2.90 17.30
N ARG A 244 -13.62 3.31 16.52
CA ARG A 244 -12.53 2.44 16.09
C ARG A 244 -11.74 1.90 17.27
N TRP A 245 -11.42 2.76 18.25
CA TRP A 245 -10.77 2.36 19.49
C TRP A 245 -11.69 1.54 20.40
N ASP A 246 -13.00 1.77 20.36
CA ASP A 246 -13.99 1.02 21.12
C ASP A 246 -14.24 -0.36 20.54
N GLY A 247 -14.27 -0.48 19.23
CA GLY A 247 -14.27 -1.78 18.55
C GLY A 247 -13.03 -2.61 18.85
N LEU A 248 -11.87 -1.95 18.95
CA LEU A 248 -10.60 -2.54 19.36
C LEU A 248 -10.51 -2.78 20.88
N ALA A 249 -11.36 -2.17 21.70
CA ALA A 249 -11.28 -2.26 23.15
C ALA A 249 -11.97 -3.51 23.72
N SER A 250 -12.86 -4.14 22.99
CA SER A 250 -13.39 -5.46 23.34
C SER A 250 -12.43 -6.57 22.89
N SER A 251 -11.59 -6.29 21.96
CA SER A 251 -10.53 -7.13 21.48
C SER A 251 -9.21 -6.63 22.08
N ALA A 252 -8.49 -7.47 22.76
CA ALA A 252 -7.17 -7.15 23.23
C ALA A 252 -6.41 -6.60 22.04
N ILE A 253 -5.86 -5.41 22.15
CA ILE A 253 -5.11 -4.79 21.10
C ILE A 253 -4.03 -5.77 20.73
N GLY A 254 -4.29 -6.37 19.72
CA GLY A 254 -3.74 -7.14 18.70
C GLY A 254 -2.54 -7.91 18.79
N SER A 255 -2.15 -8.48 19.75
CA SER A 255 -1.27 -9.63 19.60
C SER A 255 -2.04 -10.89 19.98
N THR A 256 -2.66 -11.54 19.01
CA THR A 256 -2.99 -12.94 19.19
C THR A 256 -1.66 -13.70 19.29
N LEU A 257 -1.35 -14.17 20.48
CA LEU A 257 -0.27 -15.12 20.69
C LEU A 257 -0.68 -16.41 19.96
N THR A 258 -0.27 -16.57 18.72
CA THR A 258 -0.40 -17.85 18.02
C THR A 258 0.70 -18.76 18.57
N VAL A 259 0.32 -19.62 19.48
CA VAL A 259 1.18 -20.70 19.96
C VAL A 259 1.15 -21.82 18.93
N THR A 260 2.04 -21.76 17.95
CA THR A 260 2.40 -22.96 17.20
C THR A 260 3.43 -23.72 18.02
N PRO A 261 3.37 -25.06 18.13
CA PRO A 261 4.39 -25.81 18.85
C PRO A 261 5.79 -25.43 18.35
N GLY A 262 6.59 -24.80 19.21
CA GLY A 262 7.95 -24.35 18.93
C GLY A 262 8.11 -22.95 18.36
N ARG A 263 7.05 -22.16 18.23
CA ARG A 263 7.10 -20.73 17.82
C ARG A 263 6.05 -19.91 18.54
N PHE A 264 6.48 -18.85 19.18
CA PHE A 264 5.62 -17.74 19.60
C PHE A 264 5.66 -16.71 18.47
N ALA A 265 4.56 -16.53 17.73
CA ALA A 265 4.44 -15.47 16.76
C ALA A 265 3.36 -14.49 17.24
N TYR A 266 3.73 -13.23 17.40
CA TYR A 266 2.76 -12.16 17.58
C TYR A 266 2.24 -11.76 16.21
N ASN A 267 1.00 -12.12 15.91
CA ASN A 267 0.31 -11.60 14.75
C ASN A 267 -0.25 -10.23 15.11
N PHE A 268 0.36 -9.19 14.58
CA PHE A 268 -0.22 -7.85 14.62
C PHE A 268 -1.36 -7.81 13.60
N ASN A 269 -2.59 -8.07 14.05
CA ASN A 269 -3.77 -7.87 13.24
C ASN A 269 -3.93 -6.37 12.99
N THR A 270 -3.56 -5.91 11.82
CA THR A 270 -3.58 -4.49 11.48
C THR A 270 -4.42 -4.25 10.24
N PHE A 271 -5.15 -3.15 10.23
CA PHE A 271 -5.92 -2.66 9.09
C PHE A 271 -5.02 -2.08 7.99
N ILE A 272 -3.72 -1.93 8.25
CA ILE A 272 -2.69 -1.51 7.31
C ILE A 272 -1.60 -2.57 7.33
N THR A 273 -1.44 -3.29 6.22
CA THR A 273 -0.37 -4.28 6.07
C THR A 273 0.89 -3.60 5.53
N THR A 274 1.96 -3.67 6.29
CA THR A 274 3.25 -3.07 5.91
C THR A 274 4.37 -4.07 6.13
N GLY A 275 5.42 -3.99 5.32
CA GLY A 275 6.65 -4.75 5.51
C GLY A 275 6.43 -6.25 5.66
N GLN A 276 7.00 -6.86 6.69
CA GLN A 276 6.90 -8.30 6.96
C GLN A 276 5.47 -8.76 7.25
N THR A 277 4.60 -7.87 7.73
CA THR A 277 3.19 -8.22 7.93
C THR A 277 2.47 -8.53 6.62
N LYS A 278 3.02 -8.13 5.46
CA LYS A 278 2.50 -8.55 4.15
C LYS A 278 2.65 -10.05 3.96
N ASP A 279 3.82 -10.61 4.27
CA ASP A 279 4.07 -12.07 4.14
C ASP A 279 3.20 -12.85 5.15
N ASP A 280 3.10 -12.37 6.38
CA ASP A 280 2.25 -12.99 7.41
C ASP A 280 0.76 -12.87 7.05
N SER A 281 0.35 -11.80 6.38
CA SER A 281 -1.03 -11.56 5.97
C SER A 281 -1.55 -12.60 4.95
N PHE A 282 -0.66 -13.24 4.18
CA PHE A 282 -1.04 -14.34 3.28
C PHE A 282 -1.70 -15.53 3.99
N ASN A 283 -1.57 -15.62 5.31
CA ASN A 283 -2.18 -16.67 6.12
C ASN A 283 -3.54 -16.25 6.71
N HIS A 284 -3.99 -15.01 6.49
CA HIS A 284 -5.20 -14.46 7.08
C HIS A 284 -6.20 -14.00 6.02
N LEU A 285 -7.50 -14.20 6.30
CA LEU A 285 -8.56 -13.61 5.49
C LEU A 285 -8.70 -12.12 5.80
N PRO A 286 -8.95 -11.27 4.80
CA PRO A 286 -9.19 -11.60 3.39
C PRO A 286 -7.92 -11.66 2.52
N TYR A 287 -6.75 -11.34 3.06
CA TYR A 287 -5.52 -11.14 2.27
C TYR A 287 -5.11 -12.39 1.48
N ALA A 288 -5.23 -13.58 2.08
CA ALA A 288 -4.92 -14.84 1.40
C ALA A 288 -5.66 -14.98 0.06
N ILE A 289 -6.96 -14.69 0.05
CA ILE A 289 -7.79 -14.79 -1.16
C ILE A 289 -7.61 -13.60 -2.09
N TYR A 290 -7.22 -12.42 -1.59
CA TYR A 290 -6.92 -11.25 -2.41
C TYR A 290 -5.76 -11.52 -3.36
N TYR A 291 -4.68 -12.12 -2.86
CA TYR A 291 -3.52 -12.43 -3.70
C TYR A 291 -3.82 -13.54 -4.72
N GLN A 292 -4.62 -14.55 -4.33
CA GLN A 292 -5.08 -15.57 -5.29
C GLN A 292 -5.94 -14.95 -6.39
N ARG A 293 -6.93 -14.13 -6.00
CA ARG A 293 -7.81 -13.45 -6.94
C ARG A 293 -7.03 -12.51 -7.86
N MET A 294 -6.08 -11.75 -7.33
CA MET A 294 -5.23 -10.83 -8.08
C MET A 294 -4.43 -11.56 -9.16
N ALA A 295 -3.84 -12.72 -8.85
CA ALA A 295 -3.14 -13.53 -9.83
C ALA A 295 -4.08 -13.97 -10.98
N CYS A 296 -5.29 -14.42 -10.64
CA CYS A 296 -6.31 -14.79 -11.62
C CYS A 296 -6.78 -13.58 -12.45
N ASP A 297 -7.06 -12.45 -11.81
CA ASP A 297 -7.57 -11.26 -12.47
C ASP A 297 -6.55 -10.69 -13.47
N ILE A 298 -5.28 -10.59 -13.07
CA ILE A 298 -4.20 -10.16 -13.96
C ILE A 298 -4.08 -11.14 -15.14
N ALA A 299 -4.02 -12.45 -14.88
CA ALA A 299 -3.86 -13.45 -15.93
C ALA A 299 -5.00 -13.47 -16.96
N ASN A 300 -6.24 -13.20 -16.51
CA ASN A 300 -7.43 -13.20 -17.37
C ASN A 300 -7.72 -11.85 -18.03
N SER A 301 -7.02 -10.80 -17.65
CA SER A 301 -7.23 -9.46 -18.21
C SER A 301 -6.75 -9.36 -19.67
N ASP A 302 -7.44 -8.51 -20.44
CA ASP A 302 -6.96 -8.04 -21.74
C ASP A 302 -6.22 -6.71 -21.59
N THR A 303 -6.56 -5.95 -20.56
CA THR A 303 -5.90 -4.68 -20.25
C THR A 303 -5.75 -4.53 -18.74
N VAL A 304 -4.53 -4.15 -18.30
CA VAL A 304 -4.23 -3.77 -16.92
C VAL A 304 -3.93 -2.27 -16.91
N TYR A 305 -4.71 -1.52 -16.13
CA TYR A 305 -4.48 -0.09 -15.85
C TYR A 305 -3.71 0.04 -14.54
N ILE A 306 -2.57 0.70 -14.56
CA ILE A 306 -1.69 0.91 -13.41
C ILE A 306 -1.61 2.40 -13.14
N ILE A 307 -2.13 2.86 -12.01
CA ILE A 307 -2.32 4.28 -11.74
C ILE A 307 -1.58 4.67 -10.46
N GLY A 308 -0.56 5.54 -10.59
CA GLY A 308 0.22 6.08 -9.48
C GLY A 308 1.02 5.03 -8.70
N TYR A 309 1.55 4.02 -9.38
CA TYR A 309 2.27 2.91 -8.79
C TYR A 309 3.77 3.01 -9.03
N SER A 310 4.55 2.98 -7.96
CA SER A 310 6.01 3.19 -8.00
C SER A 310 6.83 1.97 -8.44
N PHE A 311 6.20 0.83 -8.71
CA PHE A 311 6.87 -0.45 -9.01
C PHE A 311 7.87 -0.89 -7.93
N SER A 312 7.59 -0.56 -6.67
CA SER A 312 8.45 -0.92 -5.54
C SER A 312 7.95 -2.14 -4.76
N ASP A 313 6.76 -2.67 -5.07
CA ASP A 313 6.20 -3.85 -4.42
C ASP A 313 6.49 -5.10 -5.26
N ASP A 314 7.41 -5.93 -4.79
CA ASP A 314 7.84 -7.12 -5.50
C ASP A 314 6.74 -8.17 -5.69
N HIS A 315 5.76 -8.25 -4.78
CA HIS A 315 4.65 -9.19 -4.91
C HIS A 315 3.79 -8.85 -6.14
N PHE A 316 3.41 -7.59 -6.30
CA PHE A 316 2.69 -7.12 -7.49
C PHE A 316 3.53 -7.25 -8.76
N ASN A 317 4.80 -6.86 -8.69
CA ASN A 317 5.70 -6.93 -9.83
C ASN A 317 5.84 -8.36 -10.36
N ARG A 318 5.98 -9.35 -9.47
CA ARG A 318 6.06 -10.77 -9.85
C ARG A 318 4.80 -11.27 -10.53
N LEU A 319 3.61 -10.83 -10.09
CA LEU A 319 2.34 -11.20 -10.72
C LEU A 319 2.16 -10.55 -12.09
N MET A 320 2.61 -9.30 -12.27
CA MET A 320 2.49 -8.58 -13.53
C MET A 320 3.52 -9.01 -14.58
N LYS A 321 4.70 -9.46 -14.16
CA LYS A 321 5.80 -9.80 -15.06
C LYS A 321 5.44 -10.78 -16.19
N PRO A 322 4.67 -11.86 -15.98
CA PRO A 322 4.29 -12.77 -17.06
C PRO A 322 3.15 -12.25 -17.94
N PHE A 323 2.43 -11.21 -17.53
CA PHE A 323 1.15 -10.80 -18.15
C PHE A 323 1.23 -10.58 -19.67
N LEU A 324 2.20 -9.81 -20.13
CA LEU A 324 2.36 -9.53 -21.56
C LEU A 324 2.74 -10.75 -22.41
N LYS A 325 3.25 -11.80 -21.76
CA LYS A 325 3.63 -13.07 -22.41
C LYS A 325 2.46 -14.05 -22.53
N LEU A 326 1.37 -13.82 -21.80
CA LEU A 326 0.22 -14.73 -21.81
C LEU A 326 -0.58 -14.65 -23.12
N LYS A 327 -0.75 -13.43 -23.66
CA LYS A 327 -1.45 -13.19 -24.93
C LYS A 327 -0.81 -11.99 -25.63
N ASP A 328 -0.63 -12.08 -26.94
CA ASP A 328 -0.09 -10.99 -27.77
C ASP A 328 -0.96 -9.73 -27.78
N THR A 329 -2.24 -9.86 -27.42
CA THR A 329 -3.21 -8.76 -27.37
C THR A 329 -3.29 -8.05 -26.03
N ASN A 330 -2.60 -8.58 -25.00
CA ASN A 330 -2.62 -7.99 -23.66
C ASN A 330 -1.97 -6.60 -23.68
N LYS A 331 -2.61 -5.66 -22.97
CA LYS A 331 -2.16 -4.26 -22.90
C LYS A 331 -1.96 -3.83 -21.45
N VAL A 332 -0.95 -3.01 -21.24
CA VAL A 332 -0.71 -2.30 -19.97
C VAL A 332 -0.79 -0.81 -20.22
N VAL A 333 -1.58 -0.10 -19.44
CA VAL A 333 -1.69 1.36 -19.47
C VAL A 333 -1.22 1.89 -18.12
N ILE A 334 -0.10 2.61 -18.11
CA ILE A 334 0.51 3.17 -16.91
C ILE A 334 0.23 4.66 -16.89
N VAL A 335 -0.28 5.16 -15.76
CA VAL A 335 -0.56 6.57 -15.53
C VAL A 335 0.25 7.02 -14.32
N ASP A 336 1.20 7.93 -14.55
CA ASP A 336 2.01 8.50 -13.48
C ASP A 336 2.45 9.93 -13.83
N TYR A 337 3.01 10.64 -12.85
CA TYR A 337 3.56 11.96 -13.07
C TYR A 337 5.07 11.87 -13.31
N TYR A 338 5.46 12.18 -14.53
CA TYR A 338 6.87 12.20 -14.95
C TYR A 338 7.12 13.43 -15.82
N PRO A 339 7.43 14.58 -15.20
CA PRO A 339 7.53 15.86 -15.91
C PRO A 339 8.70 15.94 -16.87
N ASP A 340 9.80 15.25 -16.57
CA ASP A 340 11.04 15.35 -17.32
C ASP A 340 11.00 14.59 -18.65
N ALA A 341 11.80 15.04 -19.60
CA ALA A 341 11.88 14.41 -20.90
C ALA A 341 12.46 12.99 -20.79
N LEU A 342 11.70 12.00 -21.20
CA LEU A 342 12.24 10.67 -21.43
C LEU A 342 13.30 10.75 -22.54
N GLY A 343 14.57 10.69 -22.22
CA GLY A 343 15.56 10.81 -23.29
C GLY A 343 17.03 10.82 -22.90
N MET A 344 17.35 10.89 -21.63
CA MET A 344 18.76 10.79 -21.21
C MET A 344 19.11 9.35 -20.84
N VAL A 345 20.15 8.81 -21.48
CA VAL A 345 20.62 7.43 -21.26
C VAL A 345 21.04 7.20 -19.80
N ASP A 346 21.56 8.22 -19.13
CA ASP A 346 22.01 8.15 -17.74
C ASP A 346 20.84 7.92 -16.75
N GLU A 347 19.63 8.37 -17.06
CA GLU A 347 18.44 8.17 -16.23
C GLU A 347 18.00 6.69 -16.19
N TYR A 348 18.30 5.90 -17.22
CA TYR A 348 17.95 4.47 -17.25
C TYR A 348 18.83 3.63 -16.33
N MET A 349 20.00 4.11 -16.00
CA MET A 349 20.92 3.41 -15.11
C MET A 349 20.59 3.65 -13.64
N ASP A 350 19.75 4.63 -13.35
CA ASP A 350 19.20 4.81 -12.01
C ASP A 350 18.12 3.77 -11.72
N GLN A 351 18.44 2.82 -10.85
CA GLN A 351 17.49 1.77 -10.41
C GLN A 351 16.24 2.35 -9.72
N ASN A 352 16.28 3.60 -9.25
CA ASN A 352 15.15 4.28 -8.63
C ASN A 352 14.23 4.96 -9.64
N ASN A 353 14.66 5.11 -10.90
CA ASN A 353 13.84 5.70 -11.95
C ASN A 353 12.64 4.81 -12.28
N ILE A 354 11.44 5.41 -12.38
CA ILE A 354 10.20 4.68 -12.67
C ILE A 354 10.28 3.89 -13.99
N ILE A 355 10.91 4.44 -15.01
CA ILE A 355 11.06 3.79 -16.32
C ILE A 355 11.95 2.56 -16.21
N SER A 356 13.04 2.63 -15.45
CA SER A 356 13.88 1.46 -15.17
C SER A 356 13.09 0.34 -14.49
N LYS A 357 12.25 0.68 -13.53
CA LYS A 357 11.39 -0.28 -12.83
C LYS A 357 10.33 -0.88 -13.77
N ILE A 358 9.70 -0.07 -14.61
CA ILE A 358 8.76 -0.55 -15.64
C ILE A 358 9.47 -1.52 -16.59
N CYS A 359 10.69 -1.20 -17.02
CA CYS A 359 11.51 -2.08 -17.85
C CYS A 359 11.81 -3.42 -17.17
N GLN A 360 12.09 -3.42 -15.86
CA GLN A 360 12.35 -4.65 -15.11
C GLN A 360 11.12 -5.56 -15.01
N VAL A 361 9.93 -4.99 -14.97
CA VAL A 361 8.68 -5.75 -14.87
C VAL A 361 8.22 -6.22 -16.24
N PHE A 362 8.16 -5.35 -17.24
CA PHE A 362 7.53 -5.61 -18.53
C PHE A 362 8.52 -5.73 -19.69
N GLY A 363 9.75 -5.27 -19.51
CA GLY A 363 10.77 -5.28 -20.55
C GLY A 363 11.33 -6.66 -20.84
N THR A 364 12.10 -6.71 -21.90
CA THR A 364 12.97 -7.84 -22.25
C THR A 364 14.15 -7.91 -21.29
N GLU A 365 14.85 -9.04 -21.31
CA GLU A 365 15.98 -9.32 -20.41
C GLU A 365 16.94 -8.15 -20.22
N TRP A 366 17.50 -8.03 -19.03
CA TRP A 366 18.51 -7.01 -18.66
C TRP A 366 19.65 -6.87 -19.68
N SER A 367 20.00 -7.96 -20.36
CA SER A 367 20.97 -7.95 -21.45
C SER A 367 20.62 -6.97 -22.56
N VAL A 368 19.35 -6.89 -22.96
CA VAL A 368 18.90 -5.98 -24.03
C VAL A 368 18.93 -4.52 -23.58
N ILE A 369 18.56 -4.25 -22.32
CA ILE A 369 18.62 -2.91 -21.74
C ILE A 369 20.10 -2.47 -21.61
N TYR A 370 20.95 -3.37 -21.13
CA TYR A 370 22.38 -3.13 -20.94
C TYR A 370 23.11 -2.95 -22.29
N ASP A 371 22.80 -3.76 -23.28
CA ASP A 371 23.37 -3.67 -24.62
C ASP A 371 22.89 -2.40 -25.35
N SER A 372 21.64 -2.01 -25.16
CA SER A 372 21.07 -0.77 -25.69
C SER A 372 21.74 0.45 -25.06
N ALA A 373 21.96 0.45 -23.75
CA ALA A 373 22.67 1.50 -23.02
C ALA A 373 24.15 1.60 -23.48
N ARG A 374 24.85 0.45 -23.65
CA ARG A 374 26.20 0.40 -24.19
C ARG A 374 26.34 0.96 -25.60
N GLN A 375 25.29 0.85 -26.41
CA GLN A 375 25.27 1.35 -27.78
C GLN A 375 24.74 2.79 -27.85
N ASN A 376 24.52 3.47 -26.73
CA ASN A 376 23.84 4.78 -26.65
C ASN A 376 22.46 4.77 -27.39
N LYS A 377 21.80 3.62 -27.43
CA LYS A 377 20.46 3.47 -27.99
C LYS A 377 19.46 3.29 -26.87
N LEU A 378 18.37 4.03 -26.95
CA LEU A 378 17.24 3.80 -26.05
C LEU A 378 16.61 2.43 -26.36
N PRO A 379 16.19 1.65 -25.35
CA PRO A 379 15.43 0.42 -25.58
C PRO A 379 14.05 0.69 -26.19
N PHE A 380 13.74 1.94 -26.51
CA PHE A 380 12.49 2.43 -27.09
C PHE A 380 12.68 2.95 -28.50
N ASN A 381 11.59 2.92 -29.23
CA ASN A 381 11.53 3.61 -30.52
C ASN A 381 11.61 5.14 -30.28
N GLN A 382 12.62 5.82 -30.83
CA GLN A 382 12.82 7.26 -30.66
C GLN A 382 11.58 8.09 -31.09
N SER A 383 10.86 7.65 -32.12
CA SER A 383 9.64 8.32 -32.56
C SER A 383 8.53 8.25 -31.51
N GLU A 384 8.39 7.15 -30.79
CA GLU A 384 7.41 6.99 -29.73
C GLU A 384 7.77 7.81 -28.49
N VAL A 385 9.08 7.91 -28.16
CA VAL A 385 9.56 8.80 -27.08
C VAL A 385 9.28 10.27 -27.43
N GLN A 386 9.50 10.69 -28.67
CA GLN A 386 9.17 12.05 -29.10
C GLN A 386 7.68 12.32 -29.04
N LYS A 387 6.85 11.35 -29.44
CA LYS A 387 5.40 11.42 -29.32
C LYS A 387 4.97 11.53 -27.85
N LEU A 388 5.49 10.67 -26.98
CA LEU A 388 5.24 10.70 -25.56
C LEU A 388 5.61 12.05 -24.93
N ASN A 389 6.77 12.61 -25.30
CA ASN A 389 7.20 13.93 -24.82
C ASN A 389 6.29 15.06 -25.29
N LYS A 390 5.77 14.98 -26.51
CA LYS A 390 4.89 15.99 -27.09
C LYS A 390 3.44 15.88 -26.61
N GLU A 391 2.89 14.66 -26.62
CA GLU A 391 1.46 14.39 -26.38
C GLU A 391 1.18 14.00 -24.92
N GLY A 392 2.21 13.57 -24.18
CA GLY A 392 2.08 13.06 -22.82
C GLY A 392 1.61 11.62 -22.73
N PHE A 393 1.32 10.96 -23.86
CA PHE A 393 0.90 9.56 -23.96
C PHE A 393 1.57 8.89 -25.14
N GLY A 394 2.06 7.66 -24.94
CA GLY A 394 2.70 6.89 -26.02
C GLY A 394 2.99 5.45 -25.59
N GLU A 395 3.28 4.62 -26.58
CA GLU A 395 3.71 3.23 -26.37
C GLU A 395 5.22 3.22 -26.09
N ILE A 396 5.63 2.77 -24.87
CA ILE A 396 7.04 2.68 -24.50
C ILE A 396 7.66 1.33 -24.82
N PHE A 397 6.87 0.26 -24.80
CA PHE A 397 7.19 -1.09 -25.27
C PHE A 397 6.00 -1.67 -26.01
N LYS A 398 6.17 -2.81 -26.70
CA LYS A 398 5.05 -3.53 -27.31
C LYS A 398 3.93 -3.71 -26.28
N ASN A 399 2.80 -3.07 -26.53
CA ASN A 399 1.59 -3.10 -25.69
C ASN A 399 1.71 -2.47 -24.29
N VAL A 400 2.78 -1.73 -23.99
CA VAL A 400 2.92 -0.96 -22.75
C VAL A 400 2.84 0.53 -23.07
N TYR A 401 1.76 1.15 -22.65
CA TYR A 401 1.46 2.55 -22.85
C TYR A 401 1.70 3.33 -21.58
N PHE A 402 2.27 4.51 -21.71
CA PHE A 402 2.56 5.38 -20.58
C PHE A 402 1.93 6.76 -20.77
N TYR A 403 1.24 7.25 -19.74
CA TYR A 403 0.73 8.60 -19.64
C TYR A 403 1.51 9.34 -18.54
N LYS A 404 2.27 10.38 -18.90
CA LYS A 404 3.27 10.99 -18.03
C LYS A 404 2.85 12.27 -17.31
N LYS A 405 1.66 12.82 -17.60
CA LYS A 405 1.21 14.10 -17.03
C LYS A 405 0.55 13.96 -15.66
N GLY A 406 0.43 12.73 -15.14
CA GLY A 406 -0.19 12.44 -13.85
C GLY A 406 -1.70 12.17 -13.93
N TYR A 407 -2.26 11.71 -12.82
CA TYR A 407 -3.62 11.18 -12.80
C TYR A 407 -4.69 12.25 -12.95
N TYR A 408 -4.47 13.47 -12.44
CA TYR A 408 -5.39 14.59 -12.61
C TYR A 408 -5.66 14.89 -14.10
N ASP A 409 -4.60 15.06 -14.88
CA ASP A 409 -4.70 15.37 -16.31
C ASP A 409 -5.25 14.16 -17.09
N PHE A 410 -4.87 12.95 -16.70
CA PHE A 410 -5.40 11.74 -17.30
C PHE A 410 -6.94 11.67 -17.17
N LEU A 411 -7.48 11.96 -16.00
CA LEU A 411 -8.94 11.99 -15.78
C LEU A 411 -9.68 13.04 -16.63
N ASN A 412 -8.99 14.06 -17.11
CA ASN A 412 -9.54 15.05 -18.03
C ASN A 412 -9.47 14.62 -19.50
N GLU A 413 -8.57 13.71 -19.85
CA GLU A 413 -8.21 13.42 -21.24
C GLU A 413 -8.37 11.92 -21.63
N PHE A 414 -8.73 11.02 -20.72
CA PHE A 414 -8.67 9.56 -20.94
C PHE A 414 -9.43 9.08 -22.18
N THR A 415 -10.54 9.73 -22.54
CA THR A 415 -11.32 9.39 -23.75
C THR A 415 -10.55 9.58 -25.05
N LYS A 416 -9.40 10.26 -25.03
CA LYS A 416 -8.52 10.40 -26.20
C LYS A 416 -7.61 9.18 -26.40
N PHE A 417 -7.45 8.34 -25.38
CA PHE A 417 -6.40 7.31 -25.32
C PHE A 417 -6.96 5.90 -25.10
N ILE A 418 -8.22 5.77 -24.64
CA ILE A 418 -8.84 4.49 -24.23
C ILE A 418 -10.09 4.18 -25.06
#